data_a3c5fd2e1ba696925e774e056f3ac403
#
_entry.id   a3c5fd2e1ba696925e774e056f3ac403
#
_cell.length_a   1.000
_cell.length_b   1.000
_cell.length_c   1.000
_cell.angle_alpha   90.00
_cell.angle_beta   90.00
_cell.angle_gamma   90.00
#
_symmetry.space_group_name_H-M   'P 1'
#
loop_
_entity.id
_entity.type
_entity.pdbx_description
1 polymer ?
#
loop_
_entity_poly.entity_id
_entity_poly.type
_entity_poly.pdbx_seq_one_letter_code
_entity_poly.pdbx_strand_id
1 'polypeptide(L)'
;LARLRYALAASAALAVHFAPPPAFAEPKATVQGVEDEDLRERIVRAIGETDNPPQSRFEARRRAREAGEDAIAVLRSEGYYAHVVEADVADAAEDDQSPPQAVVRIEPGPRFVLTDPEVEWIGTAPAEPAQAAGVGAMELEIGQPGRAADVLGAEGRVVAALQHVGYADAEAEPREVIVDHDTRTVAPTFRIASGPLVRLDGVEVTTDGRTNPEWVARLAPWSVGAVYAPEDVAELERRLLDTGVYDSVTVALQTPDKLTPEGHRPVLVSLADRPPRTIEVGLGYSTSEGVGLDARWTHYNRLRRADTLQVIARLAQIEQRLEGRAILPHWRRPQRTLTLVSAVFNEKTDAYDQTGVSASADLTRRYGKTSYVTFGAALDLARTAEKVQVNNVAVIGDERDTATGTLLAAIAWDRSDDPLDPKTGWRIEARTEPTLVAGDTSLGYLRTVGQGTIYFPFGEEARTVAAGRLRLGTILGGDIPGVPSGRRFYAGGGGSVRGYSYQAIGPRLPDNTPQGGLSLFEASAELRHEFTERWGGVAFLDAGAVGTEATPTGDDYSVGAGIGVRYDLGFGPIRADIAIPLDKREGDPSFQIYLSIGQSF
;
A
#
# COMPACT_ATOMS: atom_id res chain seq x y z
N LEU A 1 -67.27 2.31 9.34
CA LEU A 1 -67.49 3.75 9.66
C LEU A 1 -66.07 4.39 9.77
N ALA A 2 -65.57 4.97 8.78
CA ALA A 2 -65.78 6.31 8.19
C ALA A 2 -64.68 7.28 8.59
N ARG A 3 -63.87 7.69 7.57
CA ARG A 3 -63.26 9.04 7.33
C ARG A 3 -62.13 9.48 8.27
N LEU A 4 -61.02 10.00 7.87
CA LEU A 4 -60.85 11.11 6.88
C LEU A 4 -59.37 11.24 6.47
N ARG A 5 -59.14 11.51 5.19
CA ARG A 5 -58.03 12.12 4.49
C ARG A 5 -57.47 13.35 5.21
N TYR A 6 -56.14 13.56 5.15
CA TYR A 6 -55.55 14.83 4.70
C TYR A 6 -54.15 14.59 4.15
N ALA A 7 -54.02 14.86 2.89
CA ALA A 7 -52.77 15.05 2.17
C ALA A 7 -52.24 16.43 2.54
N LEU A 8 -50.94 16.53 2.83
CA LEU A 8 -50.20 17.75 2.72
C LEU A 8 -48.95 17.47 1.88
N ALA A 9 -49.09 17.78 0.61
CA ALA A 9 -47.97 17.94 -0.29
C ALA A 9 -47.22 19.20 0.08
N ALA A 10 -46.07 19.11 0.69
CA ALA A 10 -45.10 20.19 0.78
C ALA A 10 -44.12 20.04 -0.39
N SER A 11 -44.42 20.72 -1.51
CA SER A 11 -43.50 20.96 -2.60
C SER A 11 -42.41 21.92 -2.12
N ALA A 12 -41.31 21.42 -1.62
CA ALA A 12 -40.07 22.18 -1.48
C ALA A 12 -39.45 22.30 -2.88
N ALA A 13 -39.72 23.43 -3.55
CA ALA A 13 -38.96 23.84 -4.72
C ALA A 13 -37.52 24.11 -4.29
N LEU A 14 -36.62 23.15 -4.55
CA LEU A 14 -35.18 23.38 -4.49
C LEU A 14 -34.85 24.34 -5.64
N ALA A 15 -34.70 25.61 -5.35
CA ALA A 15 -34.09 26.58 -6.24
C ALA A 15 -32.60 26.21 -6.32
N VAL A 16 -32.26 25.41 -7.33
CA VAL A 16 -30.89 25.21 -7.75
C VAL A 16 -30.41 26.55 -8.30
N HIS A 17 -29.68 27.29 -7.47
CA HIS A 17 -28.89 28.42 -7.95
C HIS A 17 -27.79 27.78 -8.82
N PHE A 18 -27.95 27.90 -10.14
CA PHE A 18 -26.83 27.76 -11.05
C PHE A 18 -25.84 28.87 -10.72
N ALA A 19 -24.84 28.59 -9.92
CA ALA A 19 -23.64 29.41 -9.92
C ALA A 19 -23.12 29.43 -11.38
N PRO A 20 -22.74 30.59 -11.92
CA PRO A 20 -22.09 30.62 -13.23
C PRO A 20 -20.90 29.66 -13.18
N PRO A 21 -20.61 28.94 -14.28
CA PRO A 21 -19.43 28.09 -14.33
C PRO A 21 -18.23 28.93 -13.94
N PRO A 22 -17.25 28.38 -13.17
CA PRO A 22 -16.04 29.12 -12.84
C PRO A 22 -15.45 29.63 -14.15
N ALA A 23 -15.14 30.92 -14.20
CA ALA A 23 -14.41 31.50 -15.33
C ALA A 23 -13.12 30.68 -15.46
N PHE A 24 -12.93 30.02 -16.59
CA PHE A 24 -11.67 29.33 -16.85
C PHE A 24 -10.57 30.40 -16.84
N ALA A 25 -9.55 30.20 -16.02
CA ALA A 25 -8.39 31.08 -16.00
C ALA A 25 -7.80 31.13 -17.41
N GLU A 26 -7.57 32.33 -17.94
CA GLU A 26 -6.99 32.54 -19.26
C GLU A 26 -5.47 32.65 -19.16
N PRO A 27 -4.72 32.21 -20.19
CA PRO A 27 -3.27 32.44 -20.22
C PRO A 27 -2.95 33.92 -20.07
N LYS A 28 -1.88 34.25 -19.31
CA LYS A 28 -1.44 35.64 -19.10
C LYS A 28 -1.13 36.39 -20.40
N ALA A 29 -0.78 35.66 -21.46
CA ALA A 29 -0.58 36.16 -22.80
C ALA A 29 -0.99 35.13 -23.85
N THR A 30 -1.49 35.58 -25.00
CA THR A 30 -1.83 34.73 -26.13
C THR A 30 -0.58 34.35 -26.89
N VAL A 31 -0.33 33.06 -27.09
CA VAL A 31 0.81 32.51 -27.85
C VAL A 31 0.40 32.32 -29.31
N GLN A 32 1.20 32.84 -30.24
CA GLN A 32 1.01 32.75 -31.69
C GLN A 32 2.28 32.24 -32.39
N GLY A 33 2.15 31.56 -33.54
CA GLY A 33 3.26 31.14 -34.40
C GLY A 33 3.89 29.79 -34.01
N VAL A 34 3.35 29.05 -33.04
CA VAL A 34 3.82 27.71 -32.67
C VAL A 34 2.82 26.68 -33.22
N GLU A 35 3.26 25.90 -34.24
CA GLU A 35 2.43 24.86 -34.87
C GLU A 35 2.43 23.55 -34.07
N ASP A 36 3.51 23.24 -33.38
CA ASP A 36 3.64 22.06 -32.49
C ASP A 36 2.77 22.27 -31.23
N GLU A 37 1.73 21.47 -31.11
CA GLU A 37 0.77 21.59 -30.00
C GLU A 37 1.42 21.32 -28.64
N ASP A 38 2.28 20.29 -28.55
CA ASP A 38 2.97 19.93 -27.30
C ASP A 38 3.90 21.08 -26.85
N LEU A 39 4.61 21.69 -27.77
CA LEU A 39 5.46 22.85 -27.49
C LEU A 39 4.61 24.06 -27.06
N ARG A 40 3.51 24.29 -27.75
CA ARG A 40 2.58 25.38 -27.43
C ARG A 40 2.00 25.23 -26.02
N GLU A 41 1.54 24.03 -25.67
CA GLU A 41 1.01 23.75 -24.31
C GLU A 41 2.08 23.96 -23.22
N ARG A 42 3.33 23.54 -23.44
CA ARG A 42 4.44 23.77 -22.51
C ARG A 42 4.71 25.26 -22.32
N ILE A 43 4.70 26.04 -23.40
CA ILE A 43 4.89 27.49 -23.36
C ILE A 43 3.73 28.15 -22.60
N VAL A 44 2.48 27.81 -22.91
CA VAL A 44 1.29 28.35 -22.23
C VAL A 44 1.33 28.03 -20.73
N ARG A 45 1.72 26.80 -20.37
CA ARG A 45 1.86 26.38 -18.97
C ARG A 45 2.95 27.17 -18.24
N ALA A 46 4.08 27.46 -18.88
CA ALA A 46 5.16 28.27 -18.29
C ALA A 46 4.76 29.72 -18.10
N ILE A 47 4.08 30.33 -19.07
CA ILE A 47 3.53 31.68 -18.99
C ILE A 47 2.52 31.80 -17.83
N GLY A 48 1.78 30.71 -17.55
CA GLY A 48 0.76 30.65 -16.50
C GLY A 48 -0.54 31.38 -16.85
N GLU A 49 -1.51 31.22 -15.96
CA GLU A 49 -2.88 31.69 -16.13
C GLU A 49 -3.21 32.89 -15.22
N THR A 50 -4.28 33.59 -15.52
CA THR A 50 -4.78 34.72 -14.72
C THR A 50 -6.30 34.82 -14.83
N ASP A 51 -6.95 35.20 -13.72
CA ASP A 51 -8.40 35.44 -13.67
C ASP A 51 -8.76 36.89 -14.06
N ASN A 52 -7.76 37.78 -14.21
CA ASN A 52 -7.99 39.18 -14.45
C ASN A 52 -7.34 39.63 -15.77
N PRO A 53 -8.10 40.18 -16.72
CA PRO A 53 -7.53 40.80 -17.92
C PRO A 53 -6.67 42.01 -17.56
N PRO A 54 -5.69 42.39 -18.40
CA PRO A 54 -4.85 43.55 -18.14
C PRO A 54 -5.71 44.84 -18.19
N GLN A 55 -5.54 45.70 -17.19
CA GLN A 55 -6.35 46.94 -17.05
C GLN A 55 -5.84 48.10 -17.89
N SER A 56 -4.63 47.96 -18.48
CA SER A 56 -4.02 49.02 -19.30
C SER A 56 -3.04 48.43 -20.33
N ARG A 57 -2.76 49.22 -21.40
CA ARG A 57 -1.69 48.87 -22.39
C ARG A 57 -0.32 48.72 -21.74
N PHE A 58 -0.05 49.43 -20.68
CA PHE A 58 1.22 49.31 -19.96
C PHE A 58 1.31 47.93 -19.28
N GLU A 59 0.24 47.53 -18.63
CA GLU A 59 0.15 46.22 -17.99
C GLU A 59 0.22 45.08 -19.03
N ALA A 60 -0.54 45.17 -20.12
CA ALA A 60 -0.49 44.21 -21.21
C ALA A 60 0.91 44.05 -21.78
N ARG A 61 1.62 45.18 -22.01
CA ARG A 61 3.01 45.16 -22.49
C ARG A 61 3.99 44.54 -21.51
N ARG A 62 3.81 44.79 -20.21
CA ARG A 62 4.61 44.14 -19.16
C ARG A 62 4.38 42.64 -19.16
N ARG A 63 3.10 42.17 -19.16
CA ARG A 63 2.76 40.74 -19.24
C ARG A 63 3.29 40.07 -20.50
N ALA A 64 3.19 40.73 -21.66
CA ALA A 64 3.71 40.19 -22.90
C ALA A 64 5.23 40.01 -22.85
N ARG A 65 5.96 40.93 -22.21
CA ARG A 65 7.42 40.82 -22.05
C ARG A 65 7.79 39.69 -21.10
N GLU A 66 7.15 39.58 -19.92
CA GLU A 66 7.34 38.47 -18.97
C GLU A 66 7.05 37.13 -19.64
N ALA A 67 5.92 37.02 -20.34
CA ALA A 67 5.55 35.83 -21.11
C ALA A 67 6.55 35.50 -22.24
N GLY A 68 7.11 36.50 -22.86
CA GLY A 68 8.18 36.31 -23.86
C GLY A 68 9.47 35.74 -23.27
N GLU A 69 9.87 36.19 -22.08
CA GLU A 69 11.02 35.66 -21.34
C GLU A 69 10.78 34.19 -20.94
N ASP A 70 9.58 33.86 -20.41
CA ASP A 70 9.18 32.52 -20.08
C ASP A 70 9.13 31.60 -21.31
N ALA A 71 8.62 32.09 -22.44
CA ALA A 71 8.62 31.36 -23.71
C ALA A 71 10.03 31.06 -24.21
N ILE A 72 10.96 32.03 -24.13
CA ILE A 72 12.38 31.84 -24.48
C ILE A 72 13.01 30.75 -23.61
N ALA A 73 12.73 30.74 -22.33
CA ALA A 73 13.23 29.71 -21.42
C ALA A 73 12.77 28.31 -21.83
N VAL A 74 11.48 28.14 -22.16
CA VAL A 74 10.93 26.88 -22.67
C VAL A 74 11.55 26.49 -24.01
N LEU A 75 11.65 27.41 -24.97
CA LEU A 75 12.24 27.13 -26.28
C LEU A 75 13.67 26.62 -26.15
N ARG A 76 14.49 27.28 -25.34
CA ARG A 76 15.87 26.84 -25.08
C ARG A 76 15.91 25.48 -24.38
N SER A 77 15.04 25.25 -23.41
CA SER A 77 14.97 23.95 -22.70
C SER A 77 14.58 22.80 -23.60
N GLU A 78 13.81 23.07 -24.68
CA GLU A 78 13.39 22.08 -25.67
C GLU A 78 14.34 21.95 -26.88
N GLY A 79 15.43 22.71 -26.89
CA GLY A 79 16.45 22.64 -27.94
C GLY A 79 16.24 23.61 -29.12
N TYR A 80 15.39 24.62 -28.96
CA TYR A 80 15.18 25.66 -29.99
C TYR A 80 16.02 26.90 -29.67
N TYR A 81 17.24 26.95 -30.13
CA TYR A 81 18.18 28.05 -29.84
C TYR A 81 18.17 29.17 -30.87
N ALA A 82 17.65 28.93 -32.10
CA ALA A 82 17.52 29.91 -33.16
C ALA A 82 16.10 30.53 -33.23
N HIS A 83 15.45 30.62 -32.10
CA HIS A 83 14.10 31.17 -31.98
C HIS A 83 14.08 32.70 -32.13
N VAL A 84 12.94 33.24 -32.63
CA VAL A 84 12.59 34.66 -32.57
C VAL A 84 11.32 34.79 -31.74
N VAL A 85 11.33 35.66 -30.72
CA VAL A 85 10.19 35.91 -29.84
C VAL A 85 9.93 37.41 -29.78
N GLU A 86 8.73 37.82 -30.19
CA GLU A 86 8.28 39.21 -30.19
C GLU A 86 7.11 39.36 -29.21
N ALA A 87 7.29 40.23 -28.21
CA ALA A 87 6.25 40.62 -27.25
C ALA A 87 5.46 41.82 -27.76
N ASP A 88 4.16 41.67 -27.95
CA ASP A 88 3.29 42.69 -28.54
C ASP A 88 2.01 42.89 -27.73
N VAL A 89 1.25 43.90 -28.03
CA VAL A 89 -0.05 44.18 -27.46
C VAL A 89 -1.07 44.32 -28.59
N ALA A 90 -2.02 43.41 -28.64
CA ALA A 90 -3.12 43.53 -29.56
C ALA A 90 -4.15 44.54 -29.01
N ASP A 91 -4.50 45.51 -29.82
CA ASP A 91 -5.56 46.47 -29.55
C ASP A 91 -6.90 45.86 -29.98
N ALA A 92 -7.95 46.14 -29.22
CA ALA A 92 -9.30 45.88 -29.66
C ALA A 92 -9.60 46.71 -30.95
N ALA A 93 -10.47 46.20 -31.82
CA ALA A 93 -10.97 46.98 -32.99
C ALA A 93 -11.60 48.29 -32.51
N GLU A 94 -11.57 49.34 -33.37
CA GLU A 94 -12.02 50.69 -33.00
C GLU A 94 -13.41 50.79 -32.37
N ASP A 95 -14.26 49.80 -32.53
CA ASP A 95 -15.62 49.69 -31.95
C ASP A 95 -15.75 48.72 -30.76
N ASP A 96 -14.65 48.05 -30.31
CA ASP A 96 -14.68 47.06 -29.24
C ASP A 96 -14.04 47.63 -27.95
N GLN A 97 -14.81 47.66 -26.85
CA GLN A 97 -14.34 48.10 -25.51
C GLN A 97 -13.55 47.00 -24.76
N SER A 98 -13.11 45.97 -25.46
CA SER A 98 -12.33 44.89 -24.85
C SER A 98 -10.97 45.37 -24.31
N PRO A 99 -10.50 44.81 -23.18
CA PRO A 99 -9.20 45.20 -22.64
C PRO A 99 -8.06 44.82 -23.60
N PRO A 100 -6.93 45.59 -23.61
CA PRO A 100 -5.78 45.29 -24.43
C PRO A 100 -5.21 43.91 -24.08
N GLN A 101 -4.91 43.06 -25.09
CA GLN A 101 -4.42 41.69 -24.88
C GLN A 101 -2.90 41.63 -25.02
N ALA A 102 -2.26 40.92 -24.08
CA ALA A 102 -0.85 40.57 -24.20
C ALA A 102 -0.68 39.45 -25.22
N VAL A 103 0.23 39.61 -26.18
CA VAL A 103 0.49 38.62 -27.24
C VAL A 103 1.98 38.36 -27.33
N VAL A 104 2.33 37.08 -27.47
CA VAL A 104 3.71 36.65 -27.76
C VAL A 104 3.70 35.91 -29.10
N ARG A 105 4.39 36.48 -30.08
CA ARG A 105 4.61 35.84 -31.39
C ARG A 105 5.94 35.12 -31.38
N ILE A 106 5.92 33.85 -31.74
CA ILE A 106 7.07 32.95 -31.63
C ILE A 106 7.33 32.29 -32.97
N GLU A 107 8.55 32.40 -33.43
CA GLU A 107 9.11 31.57 -34.49
C GLU A 107 10.14 30.64 -33.83
N PRO A 108 9.82 29.36 -33.58
CA PRO A 108 10.72 28.46 -32.86
C PRO A 108 12.06 28.23 -33.60
N GLY A 109 12.03 28.29 -34.93
CA GLY A 109 13.20 27.93 -35.73
C GLY A 109 13.49 26.42 -35.74
N PRO A 110 14.65 26.01 -36.25
CA PRO A 110 15.04 24.61 -36.26
C PRO A 110 15.40 24.12 -34.86
N ARG A 111 15.03 22.87 -34.54
CA ARG A 111 15.43 22.20 -33.31
C ARG A 111 16.87 21.71 -33.43
N PHE A 112 17.71 22.02 -32.46
CA PHE A 112 19.10 21.58 -32.41
C PHE A 112 19.18 20.16 -31.86
N VAL A 113 20.21 19.43 -32.33
CA VAL A 113 20.41 18.02 -31.97
C VAL A 113 21.71 17.84 -31.17
N LEU A 114 21.72 16.78 -30.33
CA LEU A 114 22.91 16.45 -29.56
C LEU A 114 24.03 15.92 -30.45
N THR A 115 25.26 16.35 -30.17
CA THR A 115 26.50 15.83 -30.76
C THR A 115 27.55 15.68 -29.67
N ASP A 116 28.46 14.71 -29.85
CA ASP A 116 29.67 14.49 -29.05
C ASP A 116 29.48 14.68 -27.51
N PRO A 117 28.56 13.98 -26.84
CA PRO A 117 28.45 14.06 -25.39
C PRO A 117 29.70 13.45 -24.74
N GLU A 118 30.42 14.23 -23.94
CA GLU A 118 31.68 13.81 -23.31
C GLU A 118 31.63 13.90 -21.79
N VAL A 119 32.47 13.05 -21.13
CA VAL A 119 32.75 13.16 -19.69
C VAL A 119 34.19 13.56 -19.50
N GLU A 120 34.39 14.74 -18.90
CA GLU A 120 35.68 15.22 -18.40
C GLU A 120 35.86 14.81 -16.93
N TRP A 121 36.89 14.02 -16.65
CA TRP A 121 37.20 13.61 -15.29
C TRP A 121 38.01 14.69 -14.58
N ILE A 122 37.45 15.25 -13.49
CA ILE A 122 38.13 16.28 -12.70
C ILE A 122 38.95 15.62 -11.60
N GLY A 123 40.22 15.95 -11.52
CA GLY A 123 41.16 15.34 -10.57
C GLY A 123 41.61 13.95 -11.01
N THR A 124 41.55 12.96 -10.08
CA THR A 124 41.93 11.58 -10.39
C THR A 124 40.77 10.86 -11.03
N ALA A 125 40.96 10.39 -12.28
CA ALA A 125 39.93 9.61 -12.96
C ALA A 125 39.65 8.28 -12.22
N PRO A 126 38.41 7.80 -12.19
CA PRO A 126 38.09 6.51 -11.60
C PRO A 126 38.69 5.35 -12.41
N ALA A 127 38.68 4.14 -11.87
CA ALA A 127 39.15 2.96 -12.60
C ALA A 127 38.39 2.75 -13.91
N GLU A 128 39.05 2.20 -14.96
CA GLU A 128 38.45 2.02 -16.30
C GLU A 128 37.03 1.39 -16.29
N PRO A 129 36.73 0.34 -15.50
CA PRO A 129 35.36 -0.20 -15.44
C PRO A 129 34.32 0.79 -14.93
N ALA A 130 34.70 1.69 -14.00
CA ALA A 130 33.82 2.73 -13.49
C ALA A 130 33.65 3.88 -14.50
N GLN A 131 34.72 4.25 -15.24
CA GLN A 131 34.60 5.20 -16.33
C GLN A 131 33.63 4.69 -17.40
N ALA A 132 33.77 3.42 -17.81
CA ALA A 132 32.87 2.81 -18.78
C ALA A 132 31.41 2.74 -18.28
N ALA A 133 31.20 2.46 -16.98
CA ALA A 133 29.87 2.47 -16.38
C ALA A 133 29.26 3.88 -16.38
N GLY A 134 30.03 4.91 -16.03
CA GLY A 134 29.59 6.30 -16.05
C GLY A 134 29.24 6.78 -17.47
N VAL A 135 30.13 6.58 -18.41
CA VAL A 135 29.90 6.94 -19.82
C VAL A 135 28.69 6.19 -20.39
N GLY A 136 28.58 4.89 -20.14
CA GLY A 136 27.43 4.09 -20.58
C GLY A 136 26.10 4.54 -19.99
N ALA A 137 26.10 5.09 -18.78
CA ALA A 137 24.90 5.57 -18.09
C ALA A 137 24.39 6.93 -18.59
N MET A 138 25.14 7.65 -19.42
CA MET A 138 24.65 8.91 -20.01
C MET A 138 23.34 8.71 -20.77
N GLU A 139 23.22 7.60 -21.52
CA GLU A 139 22.02 7.29 -22.32
C GLU A 139 21.61 8.47 -23.23
N LEU A 140 22.61 9.13 -23.84
CA LEU A 140 22.39 10.17 -24.82
C LEU A 140 22.78 9.66 -26.22
N GLU A 141 21.85 9.80 -27.17
CA GLU A 141 22.07 9.41 -28.56
C GLU A 141 22.45 10.62 -29.42
N ILE A 142 23.50 10.49 -30.24
CA ILE A 142 23.87 11.52 -31.20
C ILE A 142 22.72 11.69 -32.20
N GLY A 143 22.32 12.95 -32.45
CA GLY A 143 21.22 13.29 -33.35
C GLY A 143 19.85 13.39 -32.68
N GLN A 144 19.69 12.98 -31.39
CA GLN A 144 18.45 13.26 -30.67
C GLN A 144 18.30 14.76 -30.35
N PRO A 145 17.06 15.24 -30.07
CA PRO A 145 16.85 16.65 -29.70
C PRO A 145 17.68 17.08 -28.50
N GLY A 146 18.35 18.24 -28.59
CA GLY A 146 19.21 18.80 -27.53
C GLY A 146 18.41 19.41 -26.38
N ARG A 147 17.61 18.62 -25.69
CA ARG A 147 16.78 19.07 -24.55
C ARG A 147 17.62 19.25 -23.29
N ALA A 148 17.39 20.33 -22.57
CA ALA A 148 18.08 20.57 -21.30
C ALA A 148 17.78 19.48 -20.25
N ALA A 149 16.56 18.93 -20.22
CA ALA A 149 16.18 17.86 -19.31
C ALA A 149 16.97 16.56 -19.55
N ASP A 150 17.23 16.20 -20.82
CA ASP A 150 17.98 15.00 -21.19
C ASP A 150 19.47 15.16 -20.79
N VAL A 151 20.05 16.35 -21.00
CA VAL A 151 21.42 16.67 -20.58
C VAL A 151 21.56 16.65 -19.05
N LEU A 152 20.63 17.28 -18.33
CA LEU A 152 20.61 17.25 -16.85
C LEU A 152 20.44 15.84 -16.31
N GLY A 153 19.52 15.07 -16.91
CA GLY A 153 19.28 13.67 -16.54
C GLY A 153 20.52 12.80 -16.76
N ALA A 154 21.24 13.00 -17.87
CA ALA A 154 22.47 12.28 -18.19
C ALA A 154 23.56 12.53 -17.14
N GLU A 155 23.79 13.78 -16.75
CA GLU A 155 24.74 14.13 -15.68
C GLU A 155 24.44 13.40 -14.38
N GLY A 156 23.16 13.43 -13.94
CA GLY A 156 22.72 12.71 -12.74
C GLY A 156 22.93 11.19 -12.84
N ARG A 157 22.68 10.59 -14.02
CA ARG A 157 22.90 9.15 -14.24
C ARG A 157 24.38 8.78 -14.20
N VAL A 158 25.29 9.61 -14.74
CA VAL A 158 26.74 9.39 -14.63
C VAL A 158 27.18 9.38 -13.18
N VAL A 159 26.78 10.37 -12.38
CA VAL A 159 27.09 10.44 -10.95
C VAL A 159 26.54 9.22 -10.21
N ALA A 160 25.28 8.88 -10.44
CA ALA A 160 24.64 7.71 -9.81
C ALA A 160 25.37 6.40 -10.17
N ALA A 161 25.76 6.22 -11.45
CA ALA A 161 26.50 5.04 -11.87
C ALA A 161 27.86 4.90 -11.17
N LEU A 162 28.56 5.99 -10.94
CA LEU A 162 29.80 5.98 -10.15
C LEU A 162 29.55 5.64 -8.69
N GLN A 163 28.52 6.19 -8.09
CA GLN A 163 28.14 5.88 -6.71
C GLN A 163 27.77 4.41 -6.54
N HIS A 164 27.09 3.80 -7.49
CA HIS A 164 26.76 2.38 -7.50
C HIS A 164 27.97 1.44 -7.56
N VAL A 165 29.09 1.91 -8.14
CA VAL A 165 30.34 1.13 -8.23
C VAL A 165 31.39 1.55 -7.20
N GLY A 166 30.97 2.28 -6.16
CA GLY A 166 31.78 2.53 -4.98
C GLY A 166 32.41 3.92 -4.86
N TYR A 167 32.18 4.83 -5.80
CA TYR A 167 32.66 6.21 -5.72
C TYR A 167 31.59 7.09 -5.04
N ALA A 168 31.42 6.91 -3.73
CA ALA A 168 30.34 7.51 -2.95
C ALA A 168 30.33 9.06 -2.98
N ASP A 169 31.49 9.67 -3.16
CA ASP A 169 31.67 11.13 -3.19
C ASP A 169 31.64 11.70 -4.61
N ALA A 170 31.22 10.90 -5.60
CA ALA A 170 31.09 11.37 -6.98
C ALA A 170 30.09 12.53 -7.04
N GLU A 171 30.53 13.64 -7.63
CA GLU A 171 29.73 14.85 -7.80
C GLU A 171 29.97 15.46 -9.17
N ALA A 172 28.97 16.18 -9.67
CA ALA A 172 29.10 16.96 -10.91
C ALA A 172 29.53 18.38 -10.59
N GLU A 173 30.58 18.83 -11.26
CA GLU A 173 30.92 20.24 -11.33
C GLU A 173 30.13 20.94 -12.44
N PRO A 174 30.12 22.30 -12.52
CA PRO A 174 29.41 23.01 -13.57
C PRO A 174 29.82 22.50 -14.95
N ARG A 175 28.86 21.91 -15.66
CA ARG A 175 29.05 21.41 -17.03
C ARG A 175 29.27 22.51 -18.01
N GLU A 176 29.91 22.21 -19.16
CA GLU A 176 29.99 23.07 -20.33
C GLU A 176 29.02 22.55 -21.39
N VAL A 177 28.26 23.47 -22.02
CA VAL A 177 27.36 23.12 -23.13
C VAL A 177 27.60 24.10 -24.25
N ILE A 178 28.19 23.61 -25.35
CA ILE A 178 28.43 24.40 -26.55
C ILE A 178 27.23 24.26 -27.48
N VAL A 179 26.61 25.40 -27.81
CA VAL A 179 25.53 25.48 -28.79
C VAL A 179 26.11 26.11 -30.08
N ASP A 180 26.23 25.29 -31.12
CA ASP A 180 26.71 25.72 -32.41
C ASP A 180 25.53 26.04 -33.34
N HIS A 181 25.40 27.32 -33.70
CA HIS A 181 24.33 27.81 -34.58
C HIS A 181 24.56 27.48 -36.06
N ASP A 182 25.81 27.29 -36.49
CA ASP A 182 26.12 26.98 -37.88
C ASP A 182 25.76 25.52 -38.20
N THR A 183 26.13 24.62 -37.32
CA THR A 183 25.82 23.18 -37.44
C THR A 183 24.48 22.79 -36.83
N ARG A 184 23.87 23.66 -36.03
CA ARG A 184 22.64 23.45 -35.27
C ARG A 184 22.75 22.27 -34.29
N THR A 185 23.85 22.21 -33.55
CA THR A 185 24.16 21.13 -32.62
C THR A 185 24.39 21.66 -31.22
N VAL A 186 24.23 20.72 -30.23
CA VAL A 186 24.48 20.95 -28.81
C VAL A 186 25.46 19.89 -28.35
N ALA A 187 26.64 20.28 -27.90
CA ALA A 187 27.70 19.42 -27.40
C ALA A 187 27.84 19.61 -25.87
N PRO A 188 27.33 18.72 -25.05
CA PRO A 188 27.50 18.78 -23.60
C PRO A 188 28.78 18.08 -23.16
N THR A 189 29.57 18.73 -22.30
CA THR A 189 30.71 18.15 -21.58
C THR A 189 30.38 18.14 -20.09
N PHE A 190 30.25 16.93 -19.56
CA PHE A 190 29.96 16.69 -18.13
C PHE A 190 31.27 16.65 -17.35
N ARG A 191 31.46 17.57 -16.43
CA ARG A 191 32.65 17.67 -15.59
C ARG A 191 32.40 16.96 -14.29
N ILE A 192 33.01 15.78 -14.11
CA ILE A 192 32.71 14.86 -12.99
C ILE A 192 33.94 14.64 -12.13
N ALA A 193 33.84 15.01 -10.85
CA ALA A 193 34.80 14.64 -9.82
C ALA A 193 34.34 13.28 -9.20
N SER A 194 35.10 12.21 -9.45
CA SER A 194 34.71 10.89 -8.94
C SER A 194 34.96 10.71 -7.44
N GLY A 195 35.90 11.44 -6.87
CA GLY A 195 36.41 11.12 -5.54
C GLY A 195 37.15 9.77 -5.47
N PRO A 196 37.53 9.30 -4.29
CA PRO A 196 38.18 8.01 -4.11
C PRO A 196 37.17 6.86 -4.08
N LEU A 197 37.65 5.65 -4.42
CA LEU A 197 36.88 4.43 -4.17
C LEU A 197 36.69 4.23 -2.68
N VAL A 198 35.44 4.17 -2.21
CA VAL A 198 35.07 4.04 -0.80
C VAL A 198 34.89 2.57 -0.42
N ARG A 199 35.51 2.18 0.69
CA ARG A 199 35.28 0.90 1.34
C ARG A 199 34.57 1.12 2.66
N LEU A 200 33.56 0.30 2.92
CA LEU A 200 32.73 0.39 4.14
C LEU A 200 33.47 -0.19 5.34
N ASP A 201 33.32 0.46 6.48
CA ASP A 201 33.62 -0.10 7.79
C ASP A 201 32.35 -0.61 8.46
N GLY A 202 32.35 -0.72 9.79
CA GLY A 202 31.20 -1.06 10.61
C GLY A 202 30.17 0.05 10.69
N VAL A 203 29.26 -0.12 11.63
CA VAL A 203 28.16 0.80 11.92
C VAL A 203 28.42 1.56 13.21
N GLU A 204 28.36 2.88 13.16
CA GLU A 204 28.33 3.76 14.32
C GLU A 204 26.88 4.14 14.63
N VAL A 205 26.42 3.84 15.86
CA VAL A 205 25.03 4.06 16.24
C VAL A 205 24.91 5.23 17.20
N THR A 206 24.10 6.21 16.84
CA THR A 206 23.67 7.31 17.71
C THR A 206 22.20 7.14 18.03
N THR A 207 21.88 7.06 19.31
CA THR A 207 20.49 6.91 19.77
C THR A 207 20.33 7.45 21.18
N ASP A 208 19.25 8.17 21.44
CA ASP A 208 18.80 8.54 22.79
C ASP A 208 17.93 7.44 23.42
N GLY A 209 17.65 6.38 22.64
CA GLY A 209 16.77 5.28 22.99
C GLY A 209 17.48 4.12 23.70
N ARG A 210 16.86 2.94 23.59
CA ARG A 210 17.34 1.72 24.27
C ARG A 210 18.02 0.73 23.36
N THR A 211 18.02 0.95 22.06
CA THR A 211 18.51 -0.03 21.07
C THR A 211 19.97 -0.40 21.34
N ASN A 212 20.28 -1.69 21.28
CA ASN A 212 21.65 -2.18 21.43
C ASN A 212 22.44 -1.93 20.13
N PRO A 213 23.53 -1.13 20.16
CA PRO A 213 24.36 -0.85 18.97
C PRO A 213 24.91 -2.10 18.30
N GLU A 214 25.35 -3.11 19.06
CA GLU A 214 25.87 -4.36 18.50
C GLU A 214 24.79 -5.14 17.74
N TRP A 215 23.52 -5.01 18.16
CA TRP A 215 22.42 -5.63 17.43
C TRP A 215 22.19 -4.93 16.08
N VAL A 216 22.25 -3.60 16.04
CA VAL A 216 22.17 -2.81 14.81
C VAL A 216 23.30 -3.18 13.85
N ALA A 217 24.54 -3.22 14.34
CA ALA A 217 25.71 -3.57 13.52
C ALA A 217 25.57 -4.94 12.84
N ARG A 218 24.94 -5.92 13.49
CA ARG A 218 24.68 -7.25 12.88
C ARG A 218 23.63 -7.23 11.78
N LEU A 219 22.89 -6.12 11.61
CA LEU A 219 21.91 -5.96 10.53
C LEU A 219 22.53 -5.41 9.25
N ALA A 220 23.75 -4.89 9.30
CA ALA A 220 24.45 -4.43 8.10
C ALA A 220 24.52 -5.54 7.04
N PRO A 221 24.16 -5.28 5.78
CA PRO A 221 24.22 -6.29 4.72
C PRO A 221 25.64 -6.48 4.15
N TRP A 222 26.57 -5.62 4.51
CA TRP A 222 27.97 -5.66 4.05
C TRP A 222 28.92 -6.25 5.09
N SER A 223 30.11 -6.63 4.64
CA SER A 223 31.27 -6.93 5.49
C SER A 223 32.24 -5.77 5.50
N VAL A 224 33.01 -5.62 6.60
CA VAL A 224 34.08 -4.61 6.67
C VAL A 224 35.04 -4.77 5.51
N GLY A 225 35.42 -3.66 4.86
CA GLY A 225 36.25 -3.61 3.65
C GLY A 225 35.50 -3.84 2.34
N ALA A 226 34.21 -4.14 2.35
CA ALA A 226 33.40 -4.20 1.13
C ALA A 226 33.36 -2.83 0.42
N VAL A 227 33.29 -2.84 -0.89
CA VAL A 227 33.08 -1.63 -1.67
C VAL A 227 31.71 -1.04 -1.35
N TYR A 228 31.64 0.27 -1.20
CA TYR A 228 30.38 0.98 -0.97
C TYR A 228 29.37 0.67 -2.09
N ALA A 229 28.14 0.39 -1.66
CA ALA A 229 26.96 0.28 -2.51
C ALA A 229 25.81 1.03 -1.82
N PRO A 230 25.17 2.01 -2.48
CA PRO A 230 24.08 2.78 -1.87
C PRO A 230 22.89 1.88 -1.49
N GLU A 231 22.66 0.79 -2.21
CA GLU A 231 21.61 -0.19 -1.92
C GLU A 231 21.83 -0.89 -0.58
N ASP A 232 23.07 -1.16 -0.19
CA ASP A 232 23.38 -1.80 1.08
C ASP A 232 23.06 -0.85 2.26
N VAL A 233 23.38 0.44 2.12
CA VAL A 233 23.05 1.46 3.11
C VAL A 233 21.53 1.63 3.22
N ALA A 234 20.84 1.74 2.09
CA ALA A 234 19.38 1.81 2.04
C ALA A 234 18.70 0.54 2.59
N GLU A 235 19.29 -0.64 2.36
CA GLU A 235 18.78 -1.90 2.90
C GLU A 235 18.87 -1.94 4.44
N LEU A 236 19.96 -1.43 5.04
CA LEU A 236 20.07 -1.32 6.50
C LEU A 236 19.00 -0.37 7.06
N GLU A 237 18.80 0.78 6.43
CA GLU A 237 17.74 1.73 6.82
C GLU A 237 16.36 1.08 6.78
N ARG A 238 16.05 0.41 5.68
CA ARG A 238 14.80 -0.31 5.50
C ARG A 238 14.60 -1.40 6.57
N ARG A 239 15.65 -2.20 6.88
CA ARG A 239 15.60 -3.23 7.94
C ARG A 239 15.22 -2.63 9.29
N LEU A 240 15.73 -1.46 9.60
CA LEU A 240 15.45 -0.77 10.87
C LEU A 240 14.04 -0.17 10.87
N LEU A 241 13.63 0.52 9.79
CA LEU A 241 12.28 1.08 9.63
C LEU A 241 11.19 -0.01 9.69
N ASP A 242 11.42 -1.16 9.06
CA ASP A 242 10.47 -2.28 9.01
C ASP A 242 10.16 -2.88 10.41
N THR A 243 10.98 -2.58 11.42
CA THR A 243 10.71 -3.02 12.79
C THR A 243 9.53 -2.29 13.44
N GLY A 244 9.23 -1.07 12.96
CA GLY A 244 8.13 -0.24 13.45
C GLY A 244 8.30 0.33 14.86
N VAL A 245 9.50 0.28 15.44
CA VAL A 245 9.78 0.76 16.82
C VAL A 245 10.46 2.13 16.85
N TYR A 246 10.77 2.70 15.71
CA TYR A 246 11.40 4.01 15.57
C TYR A 246 10.44 5.00 14.93
N ASP A 247 10.50 6.26 15.38
CA ASP A 247 9.80 7.38 14.74
C ASP A 247 10.61 7.91 13.54
N SER A 248 11.96 7.84 13.65
CA SER A 248 12.85 8.10 12.53
C SER A 248 14.08 7.21 12.56
N VAL A 249 14.57 6.88 11.38
CA VAL A 249 15.82 6.18 11.14
C VAL A 249 16.53 6.94 10.04
N THR A 250 17.81 7.25 10.24
CA THR A 250 18.68 7.79 9.20
C THR A 250 19.93 6.95 9.14
N VAL A 251 20.24 6.45 7.97
CA VAL A 251 21.46 5.69 7.71
C VAL A 251 22.25 6.40 6.61
N ALA A 252 23.44 6.87 6.96
CA ALA A 252 24.28 7.65 6.05
C ALA A 252 25.74 7.24 6.17
N LEU A 253 26.44 7.30 5.05
CA LEU A 253 27.90 7.19 5.07
C LEU A 253 28.49 8.37 5.83
N GLN A 254 29.48 8.14 6.70
CA GLN A 254 30.22 9.23 7.37
C GLN A 254 30.91 10.13 6.36
N THR A 255 31.26 11.34 6.79
CA THR A 255 31.94 12.33 5.95
C THR A 255 33.33 11.84 5.50
N PRO A 256 33.88 12.34 4.38
CA PRO A 256 35.17 11.88 3.83
C PRO A 256 36.37 12.00 4.76
N ASP A 257 36.32 12.88 5.77
CA ASP A 257 37.35 13.06 6.80
C ASP A 257 37.30 12.01 7.92
N LYS A 258 36.24 11.21 7.98
CA LYS A 258 36.01 10.17 8.99
C LYS A 258 36.41 8.79 8.47
N LEU A 259 37.70 8.55 8.37
CA LEU A 259 38.25 7.25 7.97
C LEU A 259 38.82 6.50 9.19
N THR A 260 38.67 5.16 9.17
CA THR A 260 39.41 4.29 10.12
C THR A 260 40.90 4.25 9.76
N PRO A 261 41.78 3.73 10.65
CA PRO A 261 43.20 3.57 10.33
C PRO A 261 43.45 2.73 9.05
N GLU A 262 42.56 1.83 8.74
CA GLU A 262 42.59 0.98 7.52
C GLU A 262 42.09 1.71 6.27
N GLY A 263 41.63 2.95 6.41
CA GLY A 263 41.10 3.75 5.30
C GLY A 263 39.67 3.41 4.90
N HIS A 264 38.92 2.72 5.78
CA HIS A 264 37.51 2.43 5.56
C HIS A 264 36.63 3.55 6.15
N ARG A 265 35.43 3.73 5.58
CA ARG A 265 34.47 4.74 6.03
C ARG A 265 33.32 4.10 6.78
N PRO A 266 33.07 4.48 8.06
CA PRO A 266 31.95 3.98 8.85
C PRO A 266 30.61 4.47 8.28
N VAL A 267 29.54 3.72 8.60
CA VAL A 267 28.15 4.12 8.32
C VAL A 267 27.51 4.58 9.63
N LEU A 268 27.05 5.83 9.67
CA LEU A 268 26.34 6.41 10.80
C LEU A 268 24.86 6.00 10.75
N VAL A 269 24.37 5.43 11.85
CA VAL A 269 22.96 5.13 12.07
C VAL A 269 22.42 5.99 13.19
N SER A 270 21.50 6.88 12.90
CA SER A 270 20.80 7.71 13.88
C SER A 270 19.38 7.17 14.08
N LEU A 271 19.03 6.85 15.33
CA LEU A 271 17.74 6.26 15.69
C LEU A 271 17.01 7.17 16.68
N ALA A 272 15.74 7.48 16.37
CA ALA A 272 14.81 8.06 17.32
C ALA A 272 13.75 7.02 17.69
N ASP A 273 13.81 6.52 18.92
CA ASP A 273 12.84 5.54 19.42
C ASP A 273 11.47 6.22 19.57
N ARG A 274 10.38 5.55 19.12
CA ARG A 274 9.03 5.99 19.44
C ARG A 274 8.72 5.85 20.93
N PRO A 275 7.64 6.52 21.44
CA PRO A 275 7.21 6.36 22.81
C PRO A 275 7.16 4.87 23.21
N PRO A 276 7.77 4.49 24.35
CA PRO A 276 7.97 3.07 24.67
C PRO A 276 6.69 2.30 24.91
N ARG A 277 5.55 2.98 25.10
CA ARG A 277 4.27 2.35 25.40
C ARG A 277 3.15 3.06 24.65
N THR A 278 2.23 2.27 24.09
CA THR A 278 0.96 2.75 23.51
C THR A 278 -0.20 1.95 24.07
N ILE A 279 -1.36 2.59 24.16
CA ILE A 279 -2.64 1.95 24.44
C ILE A 279 -3.58 2.33 23.31
N GLU A 280 -4.16 1.31 22.70
CA GLU A 280 -5.15 1.44 21.64
C GLU A 280 -6.44 0.80 22.12
N VAL A 281 -7.57 1.46 21.89
CA VAL A 281 -8.90 0.95 22.22
C VAL A 281 -9.77 1.08 20.98
N GLY A 282 -10.37 -0.02 20.57
CA GLY A 282 -11.28 -0.11 19.44
C GLY A 282 -12.66 -0.56 19.87
N LEU A 283 -13.69 -0.02 19.25
CA LEU A 283 -15.09 -0.45 19.39
C LEU A 283 -15.58 -0.91 18.03
N GLY A 284 -16.23 -2.06 18.00
CA GLY A 284 -16.86 -2.60 16.81
C GLY A 284 -18.31 -3.00 17.10
N TYR A 285 -19.15 -2.93 16.08
CA TYR A 285 -20.52 -3.43 16.13
C TYR A 285 -20.91 -4.06 14.81
N SER A 286 -21.52 -5.22 14.89
CA SER A 286 -22.28 -5.79 13.78
C SER A 286 -23.55 -6.46 14.29
N THR A 287 -24.55 -6.57 13.47
CA THR A 287 -25.78 -7.26 13.83
C THR A 287 -25.59 -8.78 13.91
N SER A 288 -24.52 -9.31 13.31
CA SER A 288 -24.18 -10.74 13.31
C SER A 288 -23.29 -11.17 14.47
N GLU A 289 -22.46 -10.28 15.02
CA GLU A 289 -21.46 -10.61 16.05
C GLU A 289 -21.66 -9.81 17.35
N GLY A 290 -22.57 -8.81 17.32
CA GLY A 290 -22.85 -7.94 18.46
C GLY A 290 -21.82 -6.82 18.64
N VAL A 291 -21.72 -6.33 19.88
CA VAL A 291 -20.74 -5.31 20.29
C VAL A 291 -19.43 -5.97 20.66
N GLY A 292 -18.30 -5.42 20.17
CA GLY A 292 -16.95 -5.82 20.53
C GLY A 292 -16.11 -4.64 21.02
N LEU A 293 -15.32 -4.86 22.06
CA LEU A 293 -14.30 -3.96 22.60
C LEU A 293 -12.95 -4.66 22.46
N ASP A 294 -12.04 -4.01 21.77
CA ASP A 294 -10.64 -4.42 21.67
C ASP A 294 -9.76 -3.42 22.42
N ALA A 295 -8.90 -3.90 23.30
CA ALA A 295 -7.90 -3.10 23.97
C ALA A 295 -6.51 -3.71 23.74
N ARG A 296 -5.54 -2.89 23.32
CA ARG A 296 -4.17 -3.32 23.07
C ARG A 296 -3.21 -2.43 23.84
N TRP A 297 -2.41 -3.01 24.68
CA TRP A 297 -1.25 -2.38 25.28
C TRP A 297 0.00 -2.90 24.57
N THR A 298 0.84 -1.98 24.10
CA THR A 298 2.09 -2.29 23.39
C THR A 298 3.27 -1.69 24.13
N HIS A 299 4.35 -2.45 24.28
CA HIS A 299 5.65 -1.98 24.75
C HIS A 299 6.70 -2.23 23.67
N TYR A 300 7.27 -1.14 23.14
CA TYR A 300 8.29 -1.17 22.11
C TYR A 300 9.69 -1.27 22.72
N ASN A 301 10.58 -2.01 22.05
CA ASN A 301 12.02 -2.09 22.30
C ASN A 301 12.39 -2.40 23.78
N ARG A 302 11.66 -3.33 24.41
CA ARG A 302 11.90 -3.73 25.82
C ARG A 302 13.20 -4.52 25.98
N LEU A 303 13.48 -5.42 25.03
CA LEU A 303 14.67 -6.28 24.98
C LEU A 303 15.85 -5.63 24.24
N ARG A 304 15.72 -4.36 23.83
CA ARG A 304 16.75 -3.57 23.16
C ARG A 304 17.16 -4.09 21.76
N ARG A 305 16.26 -4.82 21.10
CA ARG A 305 16.45 -5.44 19.76
C ARG A 305 15.28 -5.17 18.83
N ALA A 306 14.69 -3.98 18.97
CA ALA A 306 13.49 -3.54 18.25
C ALA A 306 12.30 -4.52 18.40
N ASP A 307 12.23 -5.19 19.52
CA ASP A 307 11.14 -6.09 19.86
C ASP A 307 9.85 -5.32 20.17
N THR A 308 8.70 -5.98 19.94
CA THR A 308 7.39 -5.46 20.32
C THR A 308 6.67 -6.48 21.19
N LEU A 309 6.34 -6.06 22.43
CA LEU A 309 5.55 -6.86 23.36
C LEU A 309 4.14 -6.28 23.44
N GLN A 310 3.12 -7.14 23.32
CA GLN A 310 1.72 -6.72 23.34
C GLN A 310 0.92 -7.56 24.33
N VAL A 311 -0.04 -6.91 24.98
CA VAL A 311 -1.15 -7.57 25.67
C VAL A 311 -2.42 -7.08 24.98
N ILE A 312 -3.21 -8.01 24.47
CA ILE A 312 -4.43 -7.75 23.71
C ILE A 312 -5.59 -8.36 24.46
N ALA A 313 -6.59 -7.57 24.78
CA ALA A 313 -7.86 -8.02 25.37
C ALA A 313 -8.97 -7.76 24.38
N ARG A 314 -9.71 -8.79 24.00
CA ARG A 314 -10.93 -8.73 23.21
C ARG A 314 -12.12 -9.14 24.07
N LEU A 315 -13.11 -8.30 24.13
CA LEU A 315 -14.36 -8.54 24.85
C LEU A 315 -15.52 -8.34 23.87
N ALA A 316 -15.96 -9.40 23.25
CA ALA A 316 -17.09 -9.42 22.34
C ALA A 316 -18.15 -10.38 22.82
N GLN A 317 -19.34 -10.30 22.23
CA GLN A 317 -20.47 -11.13 22.60
C GLN A 317 -20.21 -12.61 22.31
N ILE A 318 -19.48 -12.88 21.21
CA ILE A 318 -19.14 -14.23 20.75
C ILE A 318 -17.73 -14.68 21.18
N GLU A 319 -16.83 -13.77 21.60
CA GLU A 319 -15.46 -14.10 21.98
C GLU A 319 -14.95 -13.21 23.11
N GLN A 320 -14.35 -13.84 24.09
CA GLN A 320 -13.58 -13.19 25.15
C GLN A 320 -12.17 -13.77 25.10
N ARG A 321 -11.16 -12.94 24.83
CA ARG A 321 -9.77 -13.38 24.66
C ARG A 321 -8.82 -12.43 25.36
N LEU A 322 -7.85 -13.00 26.08
CA LEU A 322 -6.68 -12.28 26.56
C LEU A 322 -5.43 -12.93 25.96
N GLU A 323 -4.68 -12.15 25.21
CA GLU A 323 -3.52 -12.61 24.45
C GLU A 323 -2.26 -11.84 24.86
N GLY A 324 -1.16 -12.55 25.08
CA GLY A 324 0.21 -12.02 25.16
C GLY A 324 0.95 -12.34 23.87
N ARG A 325 1.57 -11.33 23.26
CA ARG A 325 2.31 -11.47 22.00
C ARG A 325 3.71 -10.85 22.12
N ALA A 326 4.72 -11.55 21.64
CA ALA A 326 6.08 -11.05 21.51
C ALA A 326 6.52 -11.16 20.04
N ILE A 327 6.87 -10.04 19.45
CA ILE A 327 7.38 -9.93 18.08
C ILE A 327 8.86 -9.60 18.15
N LEU A 328 9.71 -10.47 17.62
CA LEU A 328 11.17 -10.40 17.68
C LEU A 328 11.70 -10.30 16.23
N PRO A 329 11.88 -9.08 15.70
CA PRO A 329 12.38 -8.88 14.35
C PRO A 329 13.85 -9.31 14.25
N HIS A 330 14.26 -9.67 13.04
CA HIS A 330 15.62 -10.10 12.71
C HIS A 330 16.14 -11.25 13.59
N TRP A 331 15.25 -12.17 13.99
CA TRP A 331 15.57 -13.30 14.84
C TRP A 331 16.65 -14.19 14.24
N ARG A 332 17.83 -14.23 14.89
CA ARG A 332 19.04 -14.94 14.48
C ARG A 332 19.63 -14.53 13.13
N ARG A 333 18.82 -14.08 12.18
CA ARG A 333 19.23 -13.61 10.84
C ARG A 333 18.36 -12.43 10.43
N PRO A 334 18.87 -11.51 9.61
CA PRO A 334 18.06 -10.43 9.04
C PRO A 334 16.80 -10.95 8.30
N GLN A 335 15.78 -10.13 8.23
CA GLN A 335 14.50 -10.38 7.52
C GLN A 335 13.70 -11.60 8.05
N ARG A 336 14.03 -12.13 9.24
CA ARG A 336 13.25 -13.16 9.91
C ARG A 336 12.63 -12.62 11.19
N THR A 337 11.33 -12.75 11.34
CA THR A 337 10.61 -12.34 12.54
C THR A 337 10.10 -13.58 13.26
N LEU A 338 10.47 -13.74 14.53
CA LEU A 338 9.85 -14.74 15.41
C LEU A 338 8.71 -14.06 16.17
N THR A 339 7.51 -14.61 16.02
CA THR A 339 6.33 -14.21 16.78
C THR A 339 5.95 -15.32 17.75
N LEU A 340 5.87 -14.99 19.03
CA LEU A 340 5.37 -15.89 20.07
C LEU A 340 4.03 -15.35 20.54
N VAL A 341 3.04 -16.23 20.64
CA VAL A 341 1.71 -15.88 21.11
C VAL A 341 1.29 -16.86 22.19
N SER A 342 0.63 -16.35 23.24
CA SER A 342 -0.10 -17.17 24.22
C SER A 342 -1.44 -16.50 24.50
N ALA A 343 -2.52 -17.28 24.59
CA ALA A 343 -3.83 -16.74 24.86
C ALA A 343 -4.64 -17.64 25.77
N VAL A 344 -5.56 -17.02 26.51
CA VAL A 344 -6.71 -17.66 27.11
C VAL A 344 -7.96 -17.15 26.43
N PHE A 345 -8.89 -18.00 26.12
CA PHE A 345 -10.08 -17.64 25.36
C PHE A 345 -11.32 -18.36 25.81
N ASN A 346 -12.47 -17.70 25.62
CA ASN A 346 -13.79 -18.24 25.75
C ASN A 346 -14.62 -17.78 24.56
N GLU A 347 -15.03 -18.73 23.73
CA GLU A 347 -15.84 -18.48 22.53
C GLU A 347 -17.25 -19.08 22.75
N LYS A 348 -18.27 -18.28 22.47
CA LYS A 348 -19.68 -18.68 22.51
C LYS A 348 -20.37 -18.30 21.24
N THR A 349 -20.52 -19.26 20.37
CA THR A 349 -21.18 -19.10 19.07
C THR A 349 -22.48 -19.93 19.05
N ASP A 350 -23.26 -19.77 17.99
CA ASP A 350 -24.42 -20.64 17.79
C ASP A 350 -24.00 -22.09 17.52
N ALA A 351 -22.79 -22.31 17.01
CA ALA A 351 -22.26 -23.63 16.65
C ALA A 351 -21.67 -24.40 17.84
N TYR A 352 -20.96 -23.70 18.75
CA TYR A 352 -20.26 -24.32 19.88
C TYR A 352 -19.93 -23.32 20.98
N ASP A 353 -19.73 -23.83 22.18
CA ASP A 353 -19.09 -23.13 23.29
C ASP A 353 -17.71 -23.75 23.53
N GLN A 354 -16.65 -22.93 23.55
CA GLN A 354 -15.28 -23.40 23.72
C GLN A 354 -14.51 -22.50 24.69
N THR A 355 -13.86 -23.12 25.68
CA THR A 355 -12.92 -22.41 26.57
C THR A 355 -11.58 -23.10 26.53
N GLY A 356 -10.49 -22.32 26.48
CA GLY A 356 -9.18 -22.91 26.35
C GLY A 356 -8.01 -21.98 26.53
N VAL A 357 -6.83 -22.56 26.35
CA VAL A 357 -5.55 -21.86 26.30
C VAL A 357 -4.81 -22.27 25.04
N SER A 358 -4.07 -21.34 24.46
CA SER A 358 -3.26 -21.59 23.26
C SER A 358 -1.87 -21.01 23.40
N ALA A 359 -0.91 -21.62 22.72
CA ALA A 359 0.43 -21.10 22.55
C ALA A 359 0.92 -21.37 21.14
N SER A 360 1.57 -20.40 20.49
CA SER A 360 2.20 -20.59 19.17
C SER A 360 3.55 -19.91 19.06
N ALA A 361 4.35 -20.39 18.12
CA ALA A 361 5.62 -19.83 17.73
C ALA A 361 5.73 -19.87 16.20
N ASP A 362 5.78 -18.69 15.58
CA ASP A 362 5.79 -18.51 14.14
C ASP A 362 7.05 -17.79 13.68
N LEU A 363 7.79 -18.40 12.76
CA LEU A 363 8.97 -17.81 12.11
C LEU A 363 8.59 -17.33 10.70
N THR A 364 8.48 -16.03 10.53
CA THR A 364 8.16 -15.39 9.25
C THR A 364 9.41 -14.85 8.59
N ARG A 365 9.58 -15.12 7.30
CA ARG A 365 10.58 -14.48 6.45
C ARG A 365 9.89 -13.65 5.37
N ARG A 366 10.24 -12.36 5.30
CA ARG A 366 9.76 -11.45 4.26
C ARG A 366 10.58 -11.55 2.99
N TYR A 367 9.91 -11.33 1.86
CA TYR A 367 10.46 -11.20 0.52
C TYR A 367 9.86 -9.96 -0.14
N GLY A 368 10.68 -8.93 -0.36
CA GLY A 368 10.18 -7.63 -0.82
C GLY A 368 9.39 -6.88 0.26
N LYS A 369 8.43 -6.06 -0.16
CA LYS A 369 7.68 -5.16 0.76
C LYS A 369 6.58 -5.89 1.52
N THR A 370 5.81 -6.72 0.87
CA THR A 370 4.53 -7.27 1.36
C THR A 370 4.46 -8.80 1.35
N SER A 371 5.31 -9.48 0.56
CA SER A 371 5.30 -10.94 0.44
C SER A 371 6.09 -11.62 1.56
N TYR A 372 5.61 -12.77 2.04
CA TYR A 372 6.28 -13.52 3.11
C TYR A 372 5.99 -15.02 3.09
N VAL A 373 6.85 -15.78 3.77
CA VAL A 373 6.65 -17.20 4.10
C VAL A 373 6.75 -17.37 5.61
N THR A 374 5.84 -18.14 6.19
CA THR A 374 5.79 -18.43 7.63
C THR A 374 5.82 -19.93 7.86
N PHE A 375 6.63 -20.35 8.82
CA PHE A 375 6.58 -21.68 9.42
C PHE A 375 6.34 -21.55 10.91
N GLY A 376 5.46 -22.38 11.45
CA GLY A 376 5.09 -22.28 12.85
C GLY A 376 4.65 -23.59 13.46
N ALA A 377 4.44 -23.53 14.77
CA ALA A 377 3.83 -24.59 15.56
C ALA A 377 2.91 -23.98 16.60
N ALA A 378 1.78 -24.63 16.85
CA ALA A 378 0.82 -24.24 17.88
C ALA A 378 0.37 -25.43 18.71
N LEU A 379 0.02 -25.15 19.96
CA LEU A 379 -0.62 -26.08 20.89
C LEU A 379 -1.84 -25.39 21.47
N ASP A 380 -3.00 -26.06 21.40
CA ASP A 380 -4.24 -25.61 21.99
C ASP A 380 -4.75 -26.68 22.95
N LEU A 381 -5.14 -26.27 24.15
CA LEU A 381 -5.84 -27.09 25.12
C LEU A 381 -7.22 -26.48 25.30
N ALA A 382 -8.27 -27.20 24.94
CA ALA A 382 -9.61 -26.66 24.92
C ALA A 382 -10.64 -27.67 25.42
N ARG A 383 -11.65 -27.14 26.13
CA ARG A 383 -12.89 -27.79 26.44
C ARG A 383 -13.97 -27.24 25.55
N THR A 384 -14.66 -28.12 24.82
CA THR A 384 -15.65 -27.73 23.82
C THR A 384 -16.96 -28.46 24.08
N ALA A 385 -18.07 -27.71 24.13
CA ALA A 385 -19.44 -28.24 24.11
C ALA A 385 -20.06 -27.83 22.76
N GLU A 386 -20.66 -28.81 22.06
CA GLU A 386 -21.39 -28.57 20.83
C GLU A 386 -22.72 -29.33 20.83
N LYS A 387 -23.70 -28.84 20.08
CA LYS A 387 -24.91 -29.61 19.84
C LYS A 387 -24.62 -30.70 18.80
N VAL A 388 -25.21 -31.87 19.07
CA VAL A 388 -25.13 -33.03 18.18
C VAL A 388 -26.52 -33.51 17.83
N GLN A 389 -26.66 -34.22 16.73
CA GLN A 389 -27.93 -34.82 16.33
C GLN A 389 -28.05 -36.24 16.89
N VAL A 390 -29.09 -36.46 17.68
CA VAL A 390 -29.46 -37.80 18.18
C VAL A 390 -30.93 -38.05 17.84
N ASN A 391 -31.23 -39.11 17.12
CA ASN A 391 -32.59 -39.47 16.69
C ASN A 391 -33.35 -38.29 16.02
N ASN A 392 -32.68 -37.53 15.15
CA ASN A 392 -33.21 -36.35 14.45
C ASN A 392 -33.60 -35.17 15.35
N VAL A 393 -33.04 -35.09 16.57
CA VAL A 393 -33.22 -33.99 17.51
C VAL A 393 -31.84 -33.42 17.84
N ALA A 394 -31.71 -32.10 17.86
CA ALA A 394 -30.49 -31.43 18.33
C ALA A 394 -30.44 -31.48 19.85
N VAL A 395 -29.39 -32.04 20.42
CA VAL A 395 -29.14 -32.13 21.86
C VAL A 395 -27.76 -31.56 22.17
N ILE A 396 -27.58 -31.05 23.39
CA ILE A 396 -26.24 -30.66 23.86
C ILE A 396 -25.45 -31.97 24.04
N GLY A 397 -24.36 -32.10 23.31
CA GLY A 397 -23.41 -33.22 23.44
C GLY A 397 -22.59 -33.10 24.73
N ASP A 398 -21.86 -34.16 25.04
CA ASP A 398 -20.92 -34.15 26.15
C ASP A 398 -19.78 -33.15 25.88
N GLU A 399 -19.32 -32.47 26.94
CA GLU A 399 -18.11 -31.66 26.87
C GLU A 399 -16.91 -32.53 26.49
N ARG A 400 -16.09 -32.07 25.58
CA ARG A 400 -14.87 -32.76 25.13
C ARG A 400 -13.62 -31.96 25.48
N ASP A 401 -12.71 -32.61 26.18
CA ASP A 401 -11.39 -32.10 26.46
C ASP A 401 -10.40 -32.55 25.36
N THR A 402 -9.80 -31.59 24.68
CA THR A 402 -8.87 -31.86 23.57
C THR A 402 -7.56 -31.10 23.71
N ALA A 403 -6.47 -31.77 23.35
CA ALA A 403 -5.16 -31.19 23.13
C ALA A 403 -4.86 -31.24 21.61
N THR A 404 -4.67 -30.09 20.99
CA THR A 404 -4.45 -29.99 19.55
C THR A 404 -3.06 -29.45 19.26
N GLY A 405 -2.21 -30.28 18.64
CA GLY A 405 -0.89 -29.88 18.14
C GLY A 405 -0.94 -29.61 16.64
N THR A 406 -0.53 -28.42 16.21
CA THR A 406 -0.59 -27.98 14.81
C THR A 406 0.78 -27.52 14.35
N LEU A 407 1.24 -27.97 13.19
CA LEU A 407 2.32 -27.33 12.45
C LEU A 407 1.70 -26.38 11.41
N LEU A 408 2.41 -25.30 11.08
CA LEU A 408 1.97 -24.28 10.12
C LEU A 408 3.00 -24.10 9.03
N ALA A 409 2.56 -24.12 7.77
CA ALA A 409 3.28 -23.54 6.66
C ALA A 409 2.34 -22.58 5.91
N ALA A 410 2.76 -21.34 5.74
CA ALA A 410 1.97 -20.33 5.04
C ALA A 410 2.84 -19.49 4.11
N ILE A 411 2.22 -19.01 3.03
CA ILE A 411 2.81 -18.09 2.06
C ILE A 411 1.81 -16.98 1.78
N ALA A 412 2.31 -15.75 1.70
CA ALA A 412 1.58 -14.64 1.13
C ALA A 412 2.44 -14.02 0.01
N TRP A 413 1.84 -13.89 -1.15
CA TRP A 413 2.45 -13.23 -2.29
C TRP A 413 1.57 -12.07 -2.71
N ASP A 414 2.01 -10.86 -2.36
CA ASP A 414 1.24 -9.64 -2.49
C ASP A 414 1.91 -8.70 -3.50
N ARG A 415 1.14 -8.28 -4.47
CA ARG A 415 1.46 -7.35 -5.56
C ARG A 415 0.41 -6.24 -5.66
N SER A 416 -0.36 -6.01 -4.61
CA SER A 416 -1.24 -4.85 -4.53
C SER A 416 -0.45 -3.58 -4.26
N ASP A 417 -1.03 -2.45 -4.63
CA ASP A 417 -0.47 -1.12 -4.43
C ASP A 417 -0.56 -0.66 -2.98
N ASP A 418 -1.70 -0.91 -2.31
CA ASP A 418 -1.94 -0.58 -0.92
C ASP A 418 -2.56 -1.76 -0.14
N PRO A 419 -2.11 -2.04 1.10
CA PRO A 419 -2.66 -3.15 1.89
C PRO A 419 -4.04 -2.87 2.51
N LEU A 420 -4.46 -1.60 2.68
CA LEU A 420 -5.73 -1.21 3.32
C LEU A 420 -6.80 -0.74 2.33
N ASP A 421 -6.38 -0.14 1.21
CA ASP A 421 -7.26 0.33 0.13
C ASP A 421 -6.69 0.00 -1.26
N PRO A 422 -6.57 -1.30 -1.61
CA PRO A 422 -5.97 -1.70 -2.87
C PRO A 422 -6.85 -1.30 -4.05
N LYS A 423 -6.22 -0.64 -5.04
CA LYS A 423 -6.82 -0.23 -6.31
C LYS A 423 -6.32 -1.06 -7.48
N THR A 424 -5.09 -1.55 -7.41
CA THR A 424 -4.48 -2.33 -8.48
C THR A 424 -3.74 -3.55 -7.95
N GLY A 425 -3.55 -4.54 -8.82
CA GLY A 425 -2.73 -5.71 -8.54
C GLY A 425 -3.49 -6.91 -8.01
N TRP A 426 -2.80 -7.77 -7.29
CA TRP A 426 -3.35 -9.02 -6.79
C TRP A 426 -2.58 -9.53 -5.55
N ARG A 427 -3.24 -10.37 -4.77
CA ARG A 427 -2.66 -11.05 -3.61
C ARG A 427 -3.09 -12.52 -3.58
N ILE A 428 -2.16 -13.41 -3.30
CA ILE A 428 -2.40 -14.83 -3.09
C ILE A 428 -1.88 -15.21 -1.71
N GLU A 429 -2.70 -15.88 -0.94
CA GLU A 429 -2.35 -16.44 0.36
C GLU A 429 -2.69 -17.92 0.37
N ALA A 430 -1.82 -18.73 0.94
CA ALA A 430 -2.09 -20.13 1.20
C ALA A 430 -1.52 -20.53 2.56
N ARG A 431 -2.26 -21.35 3.26
CA ARG A 431 -1.93 -21.85 4.60
C ARG A 431 -2.26 -23.33 4.69
N THR A 432 -1.33 -24.14 5.17
CA THR A 432 -1.55 -25.56 5.42
C THR A 432 -1.14 -25.92 6.85
N GLU A 433 -1.94 -26.73 7.49
CA GLU A 433 -1.89 -27.04 8.92
C GLU A 433 -2.07 -28.53 9.17
N PRO A 434 -0.98 -29.35 9.09
CA PRO A 434 -1.00 -30.68 9.65
C PRO A 434 -1.30 -30.62 11.15
N THR A 435 -2.33 -31.30 11.59
CA THR A 435 -2.86 -31.20 12.95
C THR A 435 -3.07 -32.58 13.54
N LEU A 436 -2.67 -32.74 14.79
CA LEU A 436 -2.95 -33.92 15.63
C LEU A 436 -3.82 -33.50 16.82
N VAL A 437 -4.89 -34.21 17.04
CA VAL A 437 -5.80 -34.03 18.18
C VAL A 437 -5.65 -35.26 19.08
N ALA A 438 -5.61 -35.01 20.38
CA ALA A 438 -5.57 -36.04 21.43
C ALA A 438 -6.52 -35.62 22.59
N GLY A 439 -7.02 -36.58 23.35
CA GLY A 439 -7.95 -36.38 24.43
C GLY A 439 -9.18 -37.25 24.23
N ASP A 440 -10.38 -36.71 24.46
CA ASP A 440 -11.64 -37.44 24.25
C ASP A 440 -11.87 -37.82 22.78
N THR A 441 -11.16 -37.15 21.86
CA THR A 441 -11.05 -37.52 20.45
C THR A 441 -9.57 -37.58 20.07
N SER A 442 -9.19 -38.61 19.27
CA SER A 442 -7.84 -38.75 18.75
C SER A 442 -7.88 -38.86 17.22
N LEU A 443 -7.28 -37.90 16.54
CA LEU A 443 -7.37 -37.77 15.08
C LEU A 443 -6.17 -37.00 14.53
N GLY A 444 -5.70 -37.40 13.34
CA GLY A 444 -4.77 -36.61 12.54
C GLY A 444 -5.44 -36.13 11.25
N TYR A 445 -5.34 -34.84 10.95
CA TYR A 445 -5.87 -34.27 9.71
C TYR A 445 -4.97 -33.17 9.14
N LEU A 446 -5.20 -32.86 7.87
CA LEU A 446 -4.56 -31.76 7.17
C LEU A 446 -5.61 -30.71 6.81
N ARG A 447 -5.50 -29.51 7.40
CA ARG A 447 -6.33 -28.36 7.06
C ARG A 447 -5.56 -27.44 6.12
N THR A 448 -6.15 -27.12 4.98
CA THR A 448 -5.55 -26.19 4.00
C THR A 448 -6.55 -25.11 3.61
N VAL A 449 -6.08 -23.87 3.52
CA VAL A 449 -6.87 -22.72 3.04
C VAL A 449 -6.03 -21.95 2.04
N GLY A 450 -6.63 -21.60 0.91
CA GLY A 450 -6.07 -20.69 -0.08
C GLY A 450 -7.02 -19.53 -0.33
N GLN A 451 -6.49 -18.32 -0.53
CA GLN A 451 -7.24 -17.13 -0.91
C GLN A 451 -6.49 -16.37 -1.99
N GLY A 452 -7.23 -15.95 -3.02
CA GLY A 452 -6.75 -15.01 -4.03
C GLY A 452 -7.64 -13.77 -4.06
N THR A 453 -7.03 -12.59 -4.20
CA THR A 453 -7.72 -11.32 -4.43
C THR A 453 -7.12 -10.63 -5.64
N ILE A 454 -7.94 -9.86 -6.38
CA ILE A 454 -7.52 -9.14 -7.57
C ILE A 454 -8.26 -7.82 -7.66
N TYR A 455 -7.59 -6.79 -8.19
CA TYR A 455 -8.09 -5.42 -8.25
C TYR A 455 -7.83 -4.82 -9.63
N PHE A 456 -8.87 -4.28 -10.25
CA PHE A 456 -8.83 -3.66 -11.57
C PHE A 456 -9.39 -2.24 -11.50
N PRO A 457 -8.56 -1.22 -11.70
CA PRO A 457 -9.02 0.16 -11.78
C PRO A 457 -9.63 0.45 -13.16
N PHE A 458 -10.61 1.34 -13.20
CA PHE A 458 -11.22 1.87 -14.42
C PHE A 458 -11.06 3.39 -14.49
N GLY A 459 -10.73 3.89 -15.69
CA GLY A 459 -10.50 5.31 -15.95
C GLY A 459 -9.10 5.79 -15.52
N GLU A 460 -8.69 6.95 -16.02
CA GLU A 460 -7.34 7.49 -15.82
C GLU A 460 -7.04 7.83 -14.35
N GLU A 461 -8.05 8.21 -13.56
CA GLU A 461 -7.91 8.58 -12.14
C GLU A 461 -8.12 7.39 -11.19
N ALA A 462 -8.37 6.17 -11.70
CA ALA A 462 -8.64 4.96 -10.91
C ALA A 462 -9.72 5.12 -9.82
N ARG A 463 -10.70 6.02 -10.05
CA ARG A 463 -11.81 6.27 -9.09
C ARG A 463 -12.78 5.11 -8.99
N THR A 464 -12.79 4.22 -9.97
CA THR A 464 -13.63 3.03 -9.96
C THR A 464 -12.74 1.80 -9.96
N VAL A 465 -12.98 0.88 -9.02
CA VAL A 465 -12.22 -0.36 -8.89
C VAL A 465 -13.17 -1.54 -8.86
N ALA A 466 -12.96 -2.52 -9.74
CA ALA A 466 -13.54 -3.85 -9.57
C ALA A 466 -12.60 -4.72 -8.76
N ALA A 467 -13.10 -5.28 -7.67
CA ALA A 467 -12.35 -6.17 -6.80
C ALA A 467 -12.99 -7.56 -6.74
N GLY A 468 -12.16 -8.59 -6.76
CA GLY A 468 -12.59 -9.98 -6.68
C GLY A 468 -11.83 -10.75 -5.61
N ARG A 469 -12.50 -11.63 -4.87
CA ARG A 469 -11.92 -12.56 -3.91
C ARG A 469 -12.43 -13.96 -4.16
N LEU A 470 -11.53 -14.94 -4.10
CA LEU A 470 -11.84 -16.36 -4.04
C LEU A 470 -11.10 -16.98 -2.86
N ARG A 471 -11.83 -17.70 -2.00
CA ARG A 471 -11.27 -18.44 -0.86
C ARG A 471 -11.74 -19.88 -0.88
N LEU A 472 -10.81 -20.80 -0.77
CA LEU A 472 -11.04 -22.24 -0.78
C LEU A 472 -10.43 -22.88 0.46
N GLY A 473 -11.13 -23.84 1.06
CA GLY A 473 -10.65 -24.57 2.21
C GLY A 473 -10.96 -26.06 2.13
N THR A 474 -10.08 -26.89 2.69
CA THR A 474 -10.27 -28.33 2.79
C THR A 474 -9.66 -28.90 4.08
N ILE A 475 -10.30 -29.89 4.65
CA ILE A 475 -9.80 -30.74 5.75
C ILE A 475 -9.78 -32.18 5.25
N LEU A 476 -8.59 -32.73 5.14
CA LEU A 476 -8.33 -34.10 4.68
C LEU A 476 -7.97 -34.99 5.87
N GLY A 477 -8.50 -36.21 5.92
CA GLY A 477 -8.19 -37.20 6.96
C GLY A 477 -9.02 -37.07 8.23
N GLY A 478 -10.05 -36.20 8.23
CA GLY A 478 -10.98 -36.01 9.35
C GLY A 478 -12.44 -36.25 8.95
N ASP A 479 -13.27 -36.40 9.92
CA ASP A 479 -14.74 -36.38 9.82
C ASP A 479 -15.33 -35.29 10.74
N ILE A 480 -16.58 -34.89 10.51
CA ILE A 480 -17.21 -33.82 11.31
C ILE A 480 -17.20 -34.13 12.80
N PRO A 481 -17.56 -35.33 13.29
CA PRO A 481 -17.51 -35.64 14.72
C PRO A 481 -16.10 -35.60 15.31
N GLY A 482 -15.07 -35.97 14.54
CA GLY A 482 -13.69 -36.06 15.02
C GLY A 482 -12.94 -34.72 15.00
N VAL A 483 -13.20 -33.84 14.02
CA VAL A 483 -12.59 -32.53 13.96
C VAL A 483 -13.21 -31.58 14.97
N PRO A 484 -12.44 -30.99 15.92
CA PRO A 484 -12.99 -30.04 16.89
C PRO A 484 -13.77 -28.92 16.21
N SER A 485 -14.92 -28.51 16.76
CA SER A 485 -15.85 -27.53 16.16
C SER A 485 -15.16 -26.24 15.81
N GLY A 486 -14.31 -25.69 16.68
CA GLY A 486 -13.54 -24.45 16.41
C GLY A 486 -12.48 -24.57 15.31
N ARG A 487 -12.24 -25.78 14.77
CA ARG A 487 -11.31 -26.03 13.67
C ARG A 487 -11.98 -26.33 12.33
N ARG A 488 -13.30 -26.59 12.34
CA ARG A 488 -14.09 -26.79 11.12
C ARG A 488 -14.20 -25.49 10.31
N PHE A 489 -14.68 -25.60 9.08
CA PHE A 489 -15.01 -24.43 8.28
C PHE A 489 -16.43 -23.96 8.56
N TYR A 490 -16.59 -22.65 8.59
CA TYR A 490 -17.84 -21.93 8.69
C TYR A 490 -17.84 -20.79 7.68
N ALA A 491 -19.01 -20.37 7.22
CA ALA A 491 -19.19 -19.20 6.38
C ALA A 491 -20.42 -18.39 6.82
N GLY A 492 -20.48 -17.13 6.41
CA GLY A 492 -21.46 -16.13 6.83
C GLY A 492 -20.87 -15.08 7.78
N GLY A 493 -21.41 -13.87 7.75
CA GLY A 493 -20.93 -12.73 8.51
C GLY A 493 -20.10 -11.74 7.70
N GLY A 494 -19.67 -10.65 8.33
CA GLY A 494 -19.06 -9.48 7.67
C GLY A 494 -17.72 -9.73 6.97
N GLY A 495 -16.95 -10.73 7.40
CA GLY A 495 -15.66 -11.13 6.80
C GLY A 495 -15.75 -12.32 5.84
N SER A 496 -16.96 -12.84 5.57
CA SER A 496 -17.21 -14.04 4.78
C SER A 496 -18.25 -13.74 3.70
N VAL A 497 -19.51 -14.15 3.91
CA VAL A 497 -20.65 -13.90 3.01
C VAL A 497 -21.61 -12.95 3.72
N ARG A 498 -21.62 -11.69 3.29
CA ARG A 498 -22.48 -10.65 3.87
C ARG A 498 -23.96 -10.93 3.56
N GLY A 499 -24.83 -10.55 4.48
CA GLY A 499 -26.27 -10.83 4.41
C GLY A 499 -26.70 -12.00 5.28
N TYR A 500 -25.79 -12.92 5.61
CA TYR A 500 -26.03 -14.04 6.51
C TYR A 500 -25.46 -13.77 7.91
N SER A 501 -26.04 -14.39 8.93
CA SER A 501 -25.49 -14.36 10.29
C SER A 501 -24.11 -15.02 10.35
N TYR A 502 -23.35 -14.70 11.41
CA TYR A 502 -22.03 -15.30 11.64
C TYR A 502 -22.14 -16.83 11.69
N GLN A 503 -21.30 -17.52 10.92
CA GLN A 503 -21.25 -18.99 10.82
C GLN A 503 -22.53 -19.68 10.30
N ALA A 504 -23.51 -18.97 9.77
CA ALA A 504 -24.84 -19.51 9.44
C ALA A 504 -24.92 -20.30 8.12
N ILE A 505 -23.87 -20.30 7.29
CA ILE A 505 -23.85 -21.00 5.99
C ILE A 505 -23.24 -22.40 6.16
N GLY A 506 -23.89 -23.39 5.57
CA GLY A 506 -23.43 -24.78 5.55
C GLY A 506 -24.40 -25.74 6.24
N PRO A 507 -23.92 -26.94 6.65
CA PRO A 507 -24.70 -27.95 7.31
C PRO A 507 -25.27 -27.44 8.64
N ARG A 508 -26.56 -27.75 8.92
CA ARG A 508 -27.25 -27.36 10.13
C ARG A 508 -27.90 -28.57 10.80
N LEU A 509 -28.01 -28.52 12.09
CA LEU A 509 -28.84 -29.45 12.88
C LEU A 509 -30.33 -29.13 12.68
N PRO A 510 -31.25 -30.05 13.10
CA PRO A 510 -32.70 -29.86 12.97
C PRO A 510 -33.25 -28.59 13.64
N ASP A 511 -32.52 -28.02 14.61
CA ASP A 511 -32.86 -26.77 15.29
C ASP A 511 -32.16 -25.53 14.68
N ASN A 512 -31.64 -25.64 13.47
CA ASN A 512 -30.87 -24.62 12.75
C ASN A 512 -29.47 -24.30 13.32
N THR A 513 -28.99 -25.04 14.31
CA THR A 513 -27.61 -24.85 14.81
C THR A 513 -26.58 -25.16 13.72
N PRO A 514 -25.62 -24.28 13.44
CA PRO A 514 -24.55 -24.54 12.48
C PRO A 514 -23.62 -25.67 12.92
N GLN A 515 -23.33 -26.63 12.05
CA GLN A 515 -22.42 -27.76 12.35
C GLN A 515 -20.97 -27.49 11.94
N GLY A 516 -20.75 -26.52 11.02
CA GLY A 516 -19.50 -26.40 10.30
C GLY A 516 -19.25 -27.57 9.34
N GLY A 517 -18.15 -27.53 8.62
CA GLY A 517 -17.83 -28.54 7.60
C GLY A 517 -16.35 -28.73 7.36
N LEU A 518 -16.05 -29.67 6.45
CA LEU A 518 -14.70 -30.07 6.09
C LEU A 518 -14.18 -29.36 4.82
N SER A 519 -15.04 -28.63 4.13
CA SER A 519 -14.66 -27.81 2.99
C SER A 519 -15.32 -26.45 3.00
N LEU A 520 -14.67 -25.47 2.36
CA LEU A 520 -15.09 -24.09 2.25
C LEU A 520 -14.93 -23.60 0.82
N PHE A 521 -15.95 -22.93 0.32
CA PHE A 521 -15.90 -22.08 -0.87
C PHE A 521 -16.47 -20.72 -0.51
N GLU A 522 -15.74 -19.66 -0.82
CA GLU A 522 -16.22 -18.26 -0.78
C GLU A 522 -15.75 -17.53 -2.02
N ALA A 523 -16.65 -16.78 -2.63
CA ALA A 523 -16.35 -15.85 -3.72
C ALA A 523 -17.01 -14.51 -3.44
N SER A 524 -16.30 -13.41 -3.71
CA SER A 524 -16.83 -12.06 -3.55
C SER A 524 -16.46 -11.23 -4.77
N ALA A 525 -17.39 -10.41 -5.24
CA ALA A 525 -17.17 -9.41 -6.26
C ALA A 525 -17.65 -8.05 -5.76
N GLU A 526 -16.83 -7.03 -5.88
CA GLU A 526 -17.15 -5.65 -5.48
C GLU A 526 -16.90 -4.68 -6.62
N LEU A 527 -17.78 -3.71 -6.77
CA LEU A 527 -17.54 -2.50 -7.58
C LEU A 527 -17.49 -1.32 -6.63
N ARG A 528 -16.32 -0.75 -6.46
CA ARG A 528 -16.01 0.40 -5.60
C ARG A 528 -15.95 1.65 -6.46
N HIS A 529 -16.50 2.77 -6.01
CA HIS A 529 -16.43 4.06 -6.70
C HIS A 529 -16.23 5.21 -5.74
N GLU A 530 -15.25 6.05 -6.00
CA GLU A 530 -14.97 7.28 -5.26
C GLU A 530 -15.75 8.45 -5.87
N PHE A 531 -16.75 8.96 -5.16
CA PHE A 531 -17.54 10.12 -5.58
C PHE A 531 -16.77 11.43 -5.40
N THR A 532 -16.00 11.50 -4.31
CA THR A 532 -15.12 12.62 -3.94
C THR A 532 -13.84 12.05 -3.34
N GLU A 533 -12.85 12.89 -3.03
CA GLU A 533 -11.61 12.49 -2.33
C GLU A 533 -11.85 11.77 -0.99
N ARG A 534 -13.00 11.97 -0.34
CA ARG A 534 -13.30 11.38 0.97
C ARG A 534 -14.47 10.41 0.97
N TRP A 535 -15.39 10.52 0.01
CA TRP A 535 -16.58 9.69 -0.01
C TRP A 535 -16.59 8.75 -1.19
N GLY A 536 -16.83 7.48 -0.90
CA GLY A 536 -17.01 6.43 -1.89
C GLY A 536 -18.23 5.56 -1.58
N GLY A 537 -18.60 4.75 -2.55
CA GLY A 537 -19.64 3.75 -2.45
C GLY A 537 -19.16 2.41 -2.97
N VAL A 538 -19.82 1.34 -2.55
CA VAL A 538 -19.59 -0.01 -3.04
C VAL A 538 -20.90 -0.72 -3.30
N ALA A 539 -20.95 -1.50 -4.37
CA ALA A 539 -21.94 -2.55 -4.56
C ALA A 539 -21.22 -3.90 -4.59
N PHE A 540 -21.81 -4.92 -3.99
CA PHE A 540 -21.14 -6.21 -3.86
C PHE A 540 -22.08 -7.40 -3.95
N LEU A 541 -21.50 -8.52 -4.36
CA LEU A 541 -22.11 -9.84 -4.40
C LEU A 541 -21.15 -10.84 -3.77
N ASP A 542 -21.60 -11.56 -2.76
CA ASP A 542 -20.86 -12.60 -2.07
C ASP A 542 -21.55 -13.94 -2.25
N ALA A 543 -20.79 -15.00 -2.43
CA ALA A 543 -21.28 -16.37 -2.47
C ALA A 543 -20.43 -17.27 -1.57
N GLY A 544 -21.05 -18.25 -0.93
CA GLY A 544 -20.32 -19.20 -0.11
C GLY A 544 -21.04 -20.52 0.09
N ALA A 545 -20.24 -21.55 0.35
CA ALA A 545 -20.69 -22.89 0.68
C ALA A 545 -19.73 -23.54 1.68
N VAL A 546 -20.28 -24.35 2.56
CA VAL A 546 -19.54 -25.20 3.50
C VAL A 546 -20.03 -26.63 3.33
N GLY A 547 -19.12 -27.54 2.98
CA GLY A 547 -19.46 -28.94 2.69
C GLY A 547 -19.09 -29.89 3.84
N THR A 548 -19.82 -31.00 3.93
CA THR A 548 -19.53 -32.11 4.88
C THR A 548 -18.36 -32.97 4.41
N GLU A 549 -18.06 -32.97 3.13
CA GLU A 549 -16.94 -33.67 2.51
C GLU A 549 -15.72 -32.76 2.39
N ALA A 550 -14.54 -33.32 2.17
CA ALA A 550 -13.30 -32.57 2.01
C ALA A 550 -13.25 -31.68 0.75
N THR A 551 -14.09 -31.96 -0.23
CA THR A 551 -14.27 -31.13 -1.43
C THR A 551 -15.64 -30.46 -1.39
N PRO A 552 -15.76 -29.14 -1.68
CA PRO A 552 -17.06 -28.51 -1.73
C PRO A 552 -17.84 -29.09 -2.92
N THR A 553 -18.90 -29.87 -2.60
CA THR A 553 -19.84 -30.39 -3.59
C THR A 553 -21.00 -29.41 -3.73
N GLY A 554 -21.32 -29.04 -4.98
CA GLY A 554 -21.99 -27.83 -5.41
C GLY A 554 -23.51 -27.70 -5.19
N ASP A 555 -24.15 -28.24 -4.17
CA ASP A 555 -25.62 -28.22 -4.10
C ASP A 555 -26.21 -27.14 -3.15
N ASP A 556 -25.41 -26.51 -2.27
CA ASP A 556 -25.88 -25.56 -1.25
C ASP A 556 -25.08 -24.24 -1.21
N TYR A 557 -25.10 -23.50 -2.32
CA TYR A 557 -24.53 -22.14 -2.32
C TYR A 557 -25.50 -21.14 -1.70
N SER A 558 -24.97 -20.29 -0.82
CA SER A 558 -25.69 -19.13 -0.28
C SER A 558 -25.13 -17.86 -0.90
N VAL A 559 -25.99 -16.99 -1.39
CA VAL A 559 -25.62 -15.75 -2.09
C VAL A 559 -26.17 -14.54 -1.33
N GLY A 560 -25.30 -13.58 -1.04
CA GLY A 560 -25.67 -12.30 -0.45
C GLY A 560 -25.30 -11.13 -1.35
N ALA A 561 -26.11 -10.10 -1.36
CA ALA A 561 -25.87 -8.88 -2.10
C ALA A 561 -26.06 -7.65 -1.21
N GLY A 562 -25.35 -6.59 -1.52
CA GLY A 562 -25.46 -5.38 -0.70
C GLY A 562 -24.79 -4.17 -1.32
N ILE A 563 -24.95 -3.07 -0.62
CA ILE A 563 -24.30 -1.79 -0.90
C ILE A 563 -23.68 -1.23 0.37
N GLY A 564 -22.72 -0.34 0.20
CA GLY A 564 -22.07 0.31 1.34
C GLY A 564 -21.51 1.67 0.99
N VAL A 565 -21.19 2.41 2.04
CA VAL A 565 -20.56 3.72 1.97
C VAL A 565 -19.16 3.63 2.58
N ARG A 566 -18.25 4.40 2.03
CA ARG A 566 -16.85 4.53 2.45
C ARG A 566 -16.57 5.99 2.77
N TYR A 567 -15.87 6.21 3.87
CA TYR A 567 -15.36 7.54 4.22
C TYR A 567 -13.87 7.43 4.52
N ASP A 568 -13.04 8.04 3.68
CA ASP A 568 -11.59 8.00 3.83
C ASP A 568 -11.11 8.89 5.00
N LEU A 569 -10.32 8.29 5.89
CA LEU A 569 -9.67 8.95 7.02
C LEU A 569 -8.22 9.38 6.71
N GLY A 570 -7.71 9.10 5.49
CA GLY A 570 -6.32 9.34 5.10
C GLY A 570 -5.35 8.21 5.46
N PHE A 571 -5.78 7.24 6.27
CA PHE A 571 -5.03 6.00 6.57
C PHE A 571 -5.85 4.73 6.29
N GLY A 572 -7.01 4.88 5.67
CA GLY A 572 -7.94 3.84 5.29
C GLY A 572 -9.41 4.25 5.53
N PRO A 573 -10.36 3.69 4.76
CA PRO A 573 -11.75 4.06 4.84
C PRO A 573 -12.46 3.45 6.06
N ILE A 574 -13.36 4.23 6.69
CA ILE A 574 -14.46 3.68 7.47
C ILE A 574 -15.50 3.16 6.48
N ARG A 575 -15.99 1.96 6.72
CA ARG A 575 -17.06 1.37 5.91
C ARG A 575 -18.32 1.12 6.72
N ALA A 576 -19.47 1.33 6.05
CA ALA A 576 -20.79 0.96 6.53
C ALA A 576 -21.50 0.21 5.39
N ASP A 577 -21.77 -1.06 5.57
CA ASP A 577 -22.41 -1.94 4.58
C ASP A 577 -23.78 -2.41 5.08
N ILE A 578 -24.73 -2.51 4.15
CA ILE A 578 -25.99 -3.21 4.33
C ILE A 578 -26.09 -4.33 3.29
N ALA A 579 -26.46 -5.53 3.72
CA ALA A 579 -26.56 -6.72 2.86
C ALA A 579 -27.80 -7.53 3.16
N ILE A 580 -28.31 -8.19 2.13
CA ILE A 580 -29.46 -9.11 2.20
C ILE A 580 -29.05 -10.49 1.69
N PRO A 581 -29.56 -11.58 2.26
CA PRO A 581 -29.45 -12.91 1.69
C PRO A 581 -30.38 -13.01 0.46
N LEU A 582 -29.87 -13.49 -0.66
CA LEU A 582 -30.68 -13.72 -1.88
C LEU A 582 -31.33 -15.10 -1.88
N ASP A 583 -30.72 -16.07 -1.19
CA ASP A 583 -31.22 -17.42 -0.99
C ASP A 583 -31.46 -17.65 0.51
N LYS A 584 -32.59 -17.11 0.99
CA LYS A 584 -32.95 -17.08 2.40
C LYS A 584 -33.52 -18.41 2.84
N ARG A 585 -32.92 -19.01 3.88
CA ARG A 585 -33.43 -20.18 4.58
C ARG A 585 -34.28 -19.76 5.78
N GLU A 586 -35.07 -20.69 6.33
CA GLU A 586 -35.80 -20.46 7.57
C GLU A 586 -34.84 -20.15 8.73
N GLY A 587 -35.11 -19.04 9.45
CA GLY A 587 -34.25 -18.54 10.51
C GLY A 587 -33.18 -17.52 10.05
N ASP A 588 -32.95 -17.32 8.73
CA ASP A 588 -32.03 -16.32 8.27
C ASP A 588 -32.61 -14.88 8.42
N PRO A 589 -31.79 -13.88 8.76
CA PRO A 589 -32.20 -12.49 8.88
C PRO A 589 -32.64 -11.92 7.54
N SER A 590 -33.44 -10.85 7.55
CA SER A 590 -33.85 -10.17 6.32
C SER A 590 -32.77 -9.26 5.76
N PHE A 591 -31.89 -8.73 6.62
CA PHE A 591 -30.73 -7.92 6.26
C PHE A 591 -29.71 -7.93 7.39
N GLN A 592 -28.48 -7.53 7.09
CA GLN A 592 -27.40 -7.37 8.04
C GLN A 592 -26.70 -6.03 7.81
N ILE A 593 -26.19 -5.41 8.89
CA ILE A 593 -25.42 -4.17 8.85
C ILE A 593 -24.03 -4.45 9.40
N TYR A 594 -23.01 -3.89 8.75
CA TYR A 594 -21.60 -4.03 9.14
C TYR A 594 -20.93 -2.67 9.22
N LEU A 595 -20.18 -2.41 10.29
CA LEU A 595 -19.37 -1.22 10.48
C LEU A 595 -17.93 -1.65 10.77
N SER A 596 -16.95 -1.17 10.00
CA SER A 596 -15.54 -1.49 10.22
C SER A 596 -14.61 -0.48 9.56
N ILE A 597 -13.29 -0.65 9.75
CA ILE A 597 -12.25 0.15 9.13
C ILE A 597 -11.52 -0.73 8.08
N GLY A 598 -11.14 -0.13 6.97
CA GLY A 598 -10.52 -0.79 5.81
C GLY A 598 -11.55 -1.34 4.81
N GLN A 599 -11.07 -1.87 3.68
CA GLN A 599 -11.90 -2.58 2.70
C GLN A 599 -12.24 -3.99 3.21
N SER A 600 -13.19 -4.67 2.55
CA SER A 600 -13.61 -6.02 2.97
C SER A 600 -12.53 -7.08 2.70
N PHE A 601 -11.71 -6.87 1.66
CA PHE A 601 -10.55 -7.68 1.28
C PHE A 601 -9.61 -6.91 0.37
#